data_c46b8e58bd5ea3b0646897f79d68944c
#
_entry.id   c46b8e58bd5ea3b0646897f79d68944c
#
_cell.length_a   1.000
_cell.length_b   1.000
_cell.length_c   1.000
_cell.angle_alpha   90.00
_cell.angle_beta   90.00
_cell.angle_gamma   90.00
#
_symmetry.space_group_name_H-M   'P 1'
#
loop_
_entity.id
_entity.type
_entity.pdbx_description
1 polymer ?
#
loop_
_entity_poly.entity_id
_entity_poly.type
_entity_poly.pdbx_seq_one_letter_code
_entity_poly.pdbx_strand_id
1 'polypeptide(L)'
;MMWANAAASNSAKRRILLVIVSVVCATIAFTMYLAMVTIFITGTAMLYILQFGNRAQWDERKKSSWIFLVGSILIFGASYLAYKILNEIAMHLAGVTTSAYISDQSRWGKDSFGTIIRNIGHHAQELYSGSGIFYSALFSIAAIVFAVVAVACSIRKHISVLAVLVSILLLLAPMIMSVVLGTAPSVRTEMTYPLAFAFMLMMLLSRLSRNTVQQAIAWILITIVGWNQALITSRIFYTENIVFNQDVLTVQAIKNDIDKLGLGESPKQPVVFIGNHTAKCNDDCFTPEQLGTALTGRSMLEIGFSTEHGTGVKQQFIIDVLGVHYNGATPQQMKQSETLAESMPHWPDPGSVAEKDGIIIVNF
;
A
#
# COMPACT_ATOMS: atom_id res chain seq x y z
N MET A 1 18.43 10.42 6.00
CA MET A 1 19.91 10.46 6.09
C MET A 1 20.50 11.88 5.92
N MET A 2 20.19 12.59 4.86
CA MET A 2 20.79 13.93 4.61
C MET A 2 20.51 14.95 5.72
N TRP A 3 19.28 15.00 6.23
CA TRP A 3 18.91 15.86 7.35
C TRP A 3 19.70 15.51 8.65
N ALA A 4 19.88 14.24 8.96
CA ALA A 4 20.69 13.84 10.13
C ALA A 4 22.13 14.34 10.01
N ASN A 5 22.70 14.31 8.82
CA ASN A 5 24.01 14.87 8.53
C ASN A 5 24.01 16.42 8.59
N ALA A 6 22.91 17.07 8.23
CA ALA A 6 22.73 18.51 8.38
C ALA A 6 22.74 18.93 9.85
N ALA A 7 22.03 18.22 10.72
CA ALA A 7 21.97 18.49 12.16
C ALA A 7 23.33 18.32 12.84
N ALA A 8 24.22 17.46 12.30
CA ALA A 8 25.57 17.23 12.78
C ALA A 8 26.65 18.15 12.14
N SER A 9 26.29 18.94 11.12
CA SER A 9 27.27 19.76 10.39
C SER A 9 27.62 21.07 11.11
N ASN A 10 28.92 21.36 11.20
CA ASN A 10 29.44 22.61 11.76
C ASN A 10 29.41 23.79 10.77
N SER A 11 29.27 23.53 9.46
CA SER A 11 29.21 24.57 8.43
C SER A 11 27.76 24.98 8.15
N ALA A 12 27.45 26.27 8.34
CA ALA A 12 26.12 26.81 8.08
C ALA A 12 25.69 26.61 6.62
N LYS A 13 26.59 26.85 5.64
CA LYS A 13 26.30 26.65 4.22
C LYS A 13 25.95 25.20 3.89
N ARG A 14 26.73 24.25 4.43
CA ARG A 14 26.47 22.81 4.25
C ARG A 14 25.15 22.39 4.88
N ARG A 15 24.83 22.95 6.06
CA ARG A 15 23.57 22.66 6.75
C ARG A 15 22.36 23.12 5.92
N ILE A 16 22.40 24.35 5.43
CA ILE A 16 21.32 24.90 4.58
C ILE A 16 21.14 24.06 3.32
N LEU A 17 22.24 23.72 2.63
CA LEU A 17 22.18 22.88 1.43
C LEU A 17 21.53 21.51 1.72
N LEU A 18 21.93 20.84 2.79
CA LEU A 18 21.40 19.54 3.17
C LEU A 18 19.90 19.61 3.55
N VAL A 19 19.46 20.70 4.20
CA VAL A 19 18.04 20.94 4.49
C VAL A 19 17.25 21.11 3.19
N ILE A 20 17.71 21.95 2.27
CA ILE A 20 17.05 22.15 0.98
C ILE A 20 16.94 20.83 0.21
N VAL A 21 18.04 20.08 0.10
CA VAL A 21 18.03 18.77 -0.58
C VAL A 21 17.09 17.79 0.12
N SER A 22 17.02 17.81 1.45
CA SER A 22 16.08 16.95 2.21
C SER A 22 14.62 17.30 1.90
N VAL A 23 14.27 18.60 1.83
CA VAL A 23 12.92 19.05 1.47
C VAL A 23 12.59 18.64 0.03
N VAL A 24 13.50 18.88 -0.92
CA VAL A 24 13.29 18.50 -2.34
C VAL A 24 13.07 16.99 -2.48
N CYS A 25 13.96 16.18 -1.89
CA CYS A 25 13.83 14.71 -1.97
C CYS A 25 12.53 14.21 -1.32
N ALA A 26 12.14 14.77 -0.17
CA ALA A 26 10.89 14.37 0.49
C ALA A 26 9.66 14.82 -0.33
N THR A 27 9.69 16.02 -0.92
CA THR A 27 8.63 16.50 -1.82
C THR A 27 8.47 15.58 -3.03
N ILE A 28 9.57 15.20 -3.69
CA ILE A 28 9.55 14.26 -4.82
C ILE A 28 8.96 12.91 -4.36
N ALA A 29 9.37 12.39 -3.22
CA ALA A 29 8.83 11.13 -2.70
C ALA A 29 7.31 11.21 -2.46
N PHE A 30 6.81 12.31 -1.89
CA PHE A 30 5.39 12.52 -1.63
C PHE A 30 4.56 12.71 -2.92
N THR A 31 5.15 13.33 -3.96
CA THR A 31 4.50 13.46 -5.27
C THR A 31 4.44 12.12 -6.01
N MET A 32 5.45 11.26 -5.86
CA MET A 32 5.43 9.93 -6.47
C MET A 32 4.42 8.99 -5.80
N TYR A 33 4.36 9.01 -4.47
CA TYR A 33 3.43 8.17 -3.72
C TYR A 33 3.19 8.72 -2.31
N LEU A 34 1.95 9.12 -2.04
CA LEU A 34 1.60 9.79 -0.77
C LEU A 34 1.87 8.92 0.48
N ALA A 35 1.84 7.59 0.36
CA ALA A 35 2.19 6.71 1.47
C ALA A 35 3.66 6.86 1.94
N MET A 36 4.55 7.50 1.16
CA MET A 36 5.91 7.84 1.59
C MET A 36 5.95 8.79 2.78
N VAL A 37 4.85 9.48 3.08
CA VAL A 37 4.67 10.27 4.31
C VAL A 37 4.89 9.39 5.55
N THR A 38 4.33 8.20 5.58
CA THR A 38 4.48 7.26 6.72
C THR A 38 5.91 6.72 6.82
N ILE A 39 6.56 6.48 5.68
CA ILE A 39 7.98 6.09 5.60
C ILE A 39 8.88 7.20 6.16
N PHE A 40 8.60 8.47 5.86
CA PHE A 40 9.37 9.59 6.39
C PHE A 40 9.29 9.62 7.92
N ILE A 41 8.09 9.49 8.49
CA ILE A 41 7.86 9.48 9.95
C ILE A 41 8.61 8.31 10.60
N THR A 42 8.42 7.11 10.06
CA THR A 42 9.03 5.88 10.56
C THR A 42 10.57 5.93 10.47
N GLY A 43 11.09 6.34 9.32
CA GLY A 43 12.54 6.50 9.11
C GLY A 43 13.16 7.56 10.03
N THR A 44 12.43 8.64 10.32
CA THR A 44 12.86 9.65 11.29
C THR A 44 12.94 9.06 12.71
N ALA A 45 11.94 8.27 13.12
CA ALA A 45 11.96 7.60 14.42
C ALA A 45 13.14 6.61 14.53
N MET A 46 13.40 5.83 13.49
CA MET A 46 14.54 4.90 13.44
C MET A 46 15.88 5.64 13.55
N LEU A 47 16.08 6.70 12.77
CA LEU A 47 17.30 7.50 12.81
C LEU A 47 17.49 8.15 14.18
N TYR A 48 16.41 8.61 14.80
CA TYR A 48 16.46 9.15 16.15
C TYR A 48 16.95 8.10 17.15
N ILE A 49 16.38 6.89 17.12
CA ILE A 49 16.77 5.79 18.02
C ILE A 49 18.26 5.43 17.84
N LEU A 50 18.73 5.37 16.58
CA LEU A 50 20.12 5.06 16.28
C LEU A 50 21.10 6.14 16.75
N GLN A 51 20.75 7.42 16.62
CA GLN A 51 21.67 8.53 16.91
C GLN A 51 21.60 9.02 18.36
N PHE A 52 20.43 8.95 18.98
CA PHE A 52 20.15 9.54 20.28
C PHE A 52 19.54 8.54 21.28
N GLY A 53 19.43 7.26 20.92
CA GLY A 53 18.87 6.23 21.79
C GLY A 53 19.71 6.01 23.05
N ASN A 54 21.04 6.01 22.94
CA ASN A 54 21.94 5.87 24.09
C ASN A 54 21.88 7.13 24.95
N ARG A 55 21.67 6.97 26.27
CA ARG A 55 21.53 8.09 27.24
C ARG A 55 22.79 8.95 27.34
N ALA A 56 23.95 8.34 27.33
CA ALA A 56 25.21 9.12 27.40
C ALA A 56 25.35 10.04 26.18
N GLN A 57 25.04 9.52 24.99
CA GLN A 57 25.02 10.32 23.75
C GLN A 57 23.92 11.38 23.77
N TRP A 58 22.76 11.06 24.37
CA TRP A 58 21.66 12.01 24.50
C TRP A 58 21.98 13.14 25.45
N ASP A 59 22.56 12.84 26.62
CA ASP A 59 22.95 13.85 27.65
C ASP A 59 23.97 14.82 27.05
N GLU A 60 24.97 14.34 26.30
CA GLU A 60 25.96 15.17 25.62
C GLU A 60 25.36 15.99 24.44
N ARG A 61 24.37 15.43 23.71
CA ARG A 61 23.82 15.99 22.51
C ARG A 61 22.34 16.38 22.62
N LYS A 62 21.87 16.67 23.84
CA LYS A 62 20.45 16.99 24.09
C LYS A 62 19.91 18.08 23.15
N LYS A 63 20.67 19.16 22.94
CA LYS A 63 20.31 20.23 22.02
C LYS A 63 20.20 19.73 20.58
N SER A 64 21.13 18.90 20.12
CA SER A 64 21.13 18.32 18.76
C SER A 64 19.94 17.36 18.57
N SER A 65 19.58 16.61 19.60
CA SER A 65 18.42 15.70 19.62
C SER A 65 17.11 16.46 19.38
N TRP A 66 16.90 17.59 20.08
CA TRP A 66 15.74 18.44 19.87
C TRP A 66 15.77 19.14 18.52
N ILE A 67 16.93 19.65 18.09
CA ILE A 67 17.08 20.22 16.72
C ILE A 67 16.72 19.19 15.66
N PHE A 68 17.13 17.93 15.85
CA PHE A 68 16.79 16.85 14.93
C PHE A 68 15.27 16.64 14.84
N LEU A 69 14.57 16.52 15.97
CA LEU A 69 13.12 16.30 15.98
C LEU A 69 12.35 17.49 15.41
N VAL A 70 12.61 18.70 15.91
CA VAL A 70 11.93 19.91 15.43
C VAL A 70 12.23 20.14 13.95
N GLY A 71 13.49 19.99 13.55
CA GLY A 71 13.86 20.12 12.14
C GLY A 71 13.21 19.06 11.23
N SER A 72 13.04 17.82 11.73
CA SER A 72 12.31 16.79 10.97
C SER A 72 10.85 17.16 10.79
N ILE A 73 10.19 17.72 11.81
CA ILE A 73 8.80 18.22 11.72
C ILE A 73 8.73 19.38 10.71
N LEU A 74 9.67 20.33 10.77
CA LEU A 74 9.69 21.46 9.83
C LEU A 74 9.95 21.01 8.39
N ILE A 75 10.88 20.08 8.16
CA ILE A 75 11.15 19.51 6.84
C ILE A 75 9.92 18.78 6.33
N PHE A 76 9.28 17.96 7.17
CA PHE A 76 8.03 17.28 6.83
C PHE A 76 6.95 18.28 6.40
N GLY A 77 6.69 19.30 7.23
CA GLY A 77 5.68 20.31 6.94
C GLY A 77 5.97 21.08 5.65
N ALA A 78 7.23 21.51 5.46
CA ALA A 78 7.64 22.19 4.23
C ALA A 78 7.50 21.30 2.98
N SER A 79 7.89 20.03 3.08
CA SER A 79 7.80 19.08 1.96
C SER A 79 6.34 18.75 1.62
N TYR A 80 5.49 18.58 2.65
CA TYR A 80 4.08 18.30 2.45
C TYR A 80 3.33 19.50 1.84
N LEU A 81 3.66 20.72 2.28
CA LEU A 81 3.10 21.94 1.71
C LEU A 81 3.54 22.11 0.24
N ALA A 82 4.83 21.90 -0.04
CA ALA A 82 5.37 21.94 -1.40
C ALA A 82 4.68 20.89 -2.30
N TYR A 83 4.49 19.67 -1.81
CA TYR A 83 3.72 18.63 -2.50
C TYR A 83 2.30 19.12 -2.83
N LYS A 84 1.58 19.69 -1.85
CA LYS A 84 0.21 20.19 -2.06
C LYS A 84 0.17 21.26 -3.16
N ILE A 85 1.07 22.24 -3.11
CA ILE A 85 1.15 23.30 -4.11
C ILE A 85 1.45 22.74 -5.50
N LEU A 86 2.44 21.84 -5.61
CA LEU A 86 2.80 21.24 -6.89
C LEU A 86 1.66 20.39 -7.47
N ASN A 87 0.94 19.65 -6.62
CA ASN A 87 -0.20 18.86 -7.05
C ASN A 87 -1.35 19.73 -7.57
N GLU A 88 -1.68 20.84 -6.90
CA GLU A 88 -2.68 21.80 -7.36
C GLU A 88 -2.30 22.43 -8.70
N ILE A 89 -1.04 22.85 -8.86
CA ILE A 89 -0.53 23.40 -10.13
C ILE A 89 -0.64 22.35 -11.23
N ALA A 90 -0.21 21.10 -10.98
CA ALA A 90 -0.25 20.03 -11.97
C ALA A 90 -1.67 19.72 -12.41
N MET A 91 -2.63 19.61 -11.47
CA MET A 91 -4.04 19.39 -11.78
C MET A 91 -4.64 20.54 -12.59
N HIS A 92 -4.35 21.77 -12.21
CA HIS A 92 -4.83 22.93 -12.94
C HIS A 92 -4.27 22.97 -14.39
N LEU A 93 -2.99 22.67 -14.57
CA LEU A 93 -2.35 22.64 -15.90
C LEU A 93 -2.88 21.48 -16.76
N ALA A 94 -3.20 20.35 -16.16
CA ALA A 94 -3.77 19.19 -16.84
C ALA A 94 -5.29 19.30 -17.10
N GLY A 95 -5.97 20.32 -16.55
CA GLY A 95 -7.42 20.46 -16.66
C GLY A 95 -8.22 19.36 -15.99
N VAL A 96 -7.62 18.67 -14.99
CA VAL A 96 -8.26 17.56 -14.27
C VAL A 96 -8.62 17.96 -12.84
N THR A 97 -9.69 17.39 -12.33
CA THR A 97 -10.10 17.53 -10.92
C THR A 97 -9.60 16.34 -10.10
N THR A 98 -9.52 16.51 -8.78
CA THR A 98 -9.19 15.40 -7.87
C THR A 98 -10.14 14.24 -8.11
N SER A 99 -9.61 13.04 -8.36
CA SER A 99 -10.47 11.88 -8.60
C SER A 99 -11.28 11.55 -7.35
N ALA A 100 -12.53 11.17 -7.55
CA ALA A 100 -13.42 10.70 -6.47
C ALA A 100 -12.77 9.54 -5.68
N TYR A 101 -11.97 8.72 -6.34
CA TYR A 101 -11.24 7.61 -5.73
C TYR A 101 -10.38 8.03 -4.52
N ILE A 102 -9.61 9.14 -4.62
CA ILE A 102 -8.77 9.61 -3.51
C ILE A 102 -9.62 10.15 -2.37
N SER A 103 -10.66 10.93 -2.70
CA SER A 103 -11.58 11.47 -1.70
C SER A 103 -12.37 10.37 -1.00
N ASP A 104 -12.69 9.29 -1.71
CA ASP A 104 -13.51 8.19 -1.20
C ASP A 104 -12.72 7.22 -0.29
N GLN A 105 -11.42 7.25 -0.33
CA GLN A 105 -10.57 6.46 0.57
C GLN A 105 -10.63 6.93 2.03
N SER A 106 -10.82 8.24 2.28
CA SER A 106 -10.96 8.77 3.64
C SER A 106 -12.40 8.61 4.14
N ARG A 107 -12.55 8.06 5.34
CA ARG A 107 -13.83 7.89 6.03
C ARG A 107 -14.15 9.03 7.00
N TRP A 108 -13.19 9.90 7.27
CA TRP A 108 -13.40 11.07 8.11
C TRP A 108 -14.44 12.01 7.50
N GLY A 109 -15.46 12.31 8.28
CA GLY A 109 -16.58 13.16 7.81
C GLY A 109 -17.63 12.43 6.97
N LYS A 110 -17.43 11.17 6.61
CA LYS A 110 -18.40 10.34 5.87
C LYS A 110 -19.07 9.31 6.77
N ASP A 111 -18.28 8.63 7.61
CA ASP A 111 -18.79 7.64 8.56
C ASP A 111 -18.90 8.22 9.96
N SER A 112 -19.69 7.58 10.82
CA SER A 112 -19.77 7.95 12.23
C SER A 112 -18.42 7.73 12.92
N PHE A 113 -18.10 8.59 13.91
CA PHE A 113 -16.85 8.46 14.68
C PHE A 113 -16.69 7.06 15.30
N GLY A 114 -17.78 6.46 15.81
CA GLY A 114 -17.77 5.10 16.36
C GLY A 114 -17.41 4.04 15.33
N THR A 115 -17.91 4.18 14.08
CA THR A 115 -17.56 3.29 12.96
C THR A 115 -16.08 3.40 12.61
N ILE A 116 -15.56 4.63 12.53
CA ILE A 116 -14.15 4.89 12.23
C ILE A 116 -13.24 4.24 13.28
N ILE A 117 -13.50 4.47 14.57
CA ILE A 117 -12.70 3.87 15.66
C ILE A 117 -12.77 2.34 15.63
N ARG A 118 -13.95 1.78 15.36
CA ARG A 118 -14.10 0.32 15.22
C ARG A 118 -13.28 -0.24 14.06
N ASN A 119 -13.28 0.43 12.90
CA ASN A 119 -12.51 0.01 11.74
C ASN A 119 -10.99 0.08 11.99
N ILE A 120 -10.52 1.17 12.62
CA ILE A 120 -9.11 1.29 13.03
C ILE A 120 -8.76 0.20 14.05
N GLY A 121 -9.64 -0.07 15.02
CA GLY A 121 -9.44 -1.13 16.02
C GLY A 121 -9.39 -2.53 15.41
N HIS A 122 -10.26 -2.82 14.45
CA HIS A 122 -10.26 -4.09 13.72
C HIS A 122 -8.95 -4.28 12.95
N HIS A 123 -8.52 -3.26 12.21
CA HIS A 123 -7.25 -3.31 11.50
C HIS A 123 -6.04 -3.46 12.45
N ALA A 124 -6.05 -2.78 13.61
CA ALA A 124 -5.04 -2.97 14.64
C ALA A 124 -5.01 -4.43 15.13
N GLN A 125 -6.19 -5.02 15.35
CA GLN A 125 -6.29 -6.42 15.74
C GLN A 125 -5.69 -7.33 14.67
N GLU A 126 -6.03 -7.17 13.39
CA GLU A 126 -5.47 -7.96 12.29
C GLU A 126 -3.94 -7.85 12.24
N LEU A 127 -3.43 -6.62 12.25
CA LEU A 127 -2.00 -6.34 12.16
C LEU A 127 -1.21 -6.93 13.33
N TYR A 128 -1.68 -6.72 14.57
CA TYR A 128 -0.95 -7.17 15.76
C TYR A 128 -1.23 -8.63 16.14
N SER A 129 -2.34 -9.23 15.72
CA SER A 129 -2.53 -10.68 15.84
C SER A 129 -1.76 -11.46 14.77
N GLY A 130 -1.32 -10.79 13.71
CA GLY A 130 -0.69 -11.45 12.56
C GLY A 130 -1.68 -12.27 11.75
N SER A 131 -2.95 -11.84 11.71
CA SER A 131 -3.98 -12.47 10.89
C SER A 131 -3.86 -12.04 9.43
N GLY A 132 -4.25 -12.94 8.54
CA GLY A 132 -4.07 -12.75 7.10
C GLY A 132 -2.67 -13.09 6.61
N ILE A 133 -2.43 -12.88 5.33
CA ILE A 133 -1.18 -13.31 4.66
C ILE A 133 -0.06 -12.26 4.72
N PHE A 134 -0.41 -10.99 4.96
CA PHE A 134 0.54 -9.88 4.93
C PHE A 134 1.10 -9.53 6.31
N TYR A 135 0.49 -10.04 7.38
CA TYR A 135 0.90 -9.80 8.75
C TYR A 135 1.45 -11.07 9.39
N SER A 136 2.32 -10.91 10.37
CA SER A 136 2.95 -12.03 11.06
C SER A 136 2.86 -11.84 12.57
N ALA A 137 2.46 -12.87 13.29
CA ALA A 137 2.51 -12.88 14.76
C ALA A 137 3.93 -12.62 15.30
N LEU A 138 4.97 -12.90 14.49
CA LEU A 138 6.35 -12.60 14.85
C LEU A 138 6.60 -11.09 14.97
N PHE A 139 5.83 -10.25 14.27
CA PHE A 139 5.87 -8.81 14.46
C PHE A 139 5.51 -8.41 15.88
N SER A 140 4.40 -8.91 16.41
CA SER A 140 3.96 -8.59 17.76
C SER A 140 4.91 -9.13 18.82
N ILE A 141 5.46 -10.32 18.63
CA ILE A 141 6.50 -10.86 19.51
C ILE A 141 7.71 -9.94 19.51
N ALA A 142 8.19 -9.56 18.34
CA ALA A 142 9.32 -8.63 18.21
C ALA A 142 9.01 -7.25 18.83
N ALA A 143 7.79 -6.74 18.63
CA ALA A 143 7.34 -5.46 19.18
C ALA A 143 7.29 -5.49 20.71
N ILE A 144 6.74 -6.54 21.32
CA ILE A 144 6.69 -6.72 22.77
C ILE A 144 8.11 -6.82 23.33
N VAL A 145 8.95 -7.68 22.75
CA VAL A 145 10.34 -7.83 23.21
C VAL A 145 11.11 -6.51 23.07
N PHE A 146 10.94 -5.81 21.96
CA PHE A 146 11.57 -4.51 21.73
C PHE A 146 11.10 -3.47 22.75
N ALA A 147 9.80 -3.40 23.04
CA ALA A 147 9.25 -2.51 24.07
C ALA A 147 9.79 -2.83 25.45
N VAL A 148 9.78 -4.10 25.85
CA VAL A 148 10.32 -4.56 27.15
C VAL A 148 11.80 -4.20 27.29
N VAL A 149 12.60 -4.45 26.25
CA VAL A 149 14.02 -4.11 26.22
C VAL A 149 14.22 -2.59 26.31
N ALA A 150 13.42 -1.80 25.59
CA ALA A 150 13.50 -0.34 25.63
C ALA A 150 13.18 0.20 27.04
N VAL A 151 12.10 -0.28 27.66
CA VAL A 151 11.72 0.10 29.02
C VAL A 151 12.79 -0.33 30.04
N ALA A 152 13.25 -1.58 30.00
CA ALA A 152 14.29 -2.09 30.88
C ALA A 152 15.60 -1.29 30.76
N CYS A 153 16.00 -0.94 29.53
CA CYS A 153 17.16 -0.07 29.30
C CYS A 153 16.95 1.36 29.82
N SER A 154 15.72 1.88 29.78
CA SER A 154 15.40 3.20 30.34
C SER A 154 15.47 3.19 31.87
N ILE A 155 14.89 2.18 32.51
CA ILE A 155 14.99 2.01 33.98
C ILE A 155 16.45 1.93 34.43
N ARG A 156 17.27 1.19 33.69
CA ARG A 156 18.72 1.10 33.93
C ARG A 156 19.51 2.34 33.49
N LYS A 157 18.84 3.41 33.07
CA LYS A 157 19.42 4.68 32.61
C LYS A 157 20.38 4.53 31.41
N HIS A 158 20.19 3.49 30.58
CA HIS A 158 20.97 3.30 29.33
C HIS A 158 20.40 4.04 28.14
N ILE A 159 19.08 4.30 28.14
CA ILE A 159 18.41 5.09 27.10
C ILE A 159 17.60 6.24 27.70
N SER A 160 17.39 7.30 26.91
CA SER A 160 16.59 8.45 27.33
C SER A 160 15.09 8.14 27.30
N VAL A 161 14.30 8.83 28.13
CA VAL A 161 12.83 8.72 28.11
C VAL A 161 12.27 9.10 26.75
N LEU A 162 12.86 10.10 26.09
CA LEU A 162 12.43 10.51 24.75
C LEU A 162 12.67 9.41 23.72
N ALA A 163 13.75 8.62 23.84
CA ALA A 163 13.99 7.46 22.99
C ALA A 163 12.92 6.36 23.20
N VAL A 164 12.40 6.20 24.42
CA VAL A 164 11.27 5.29 24.68
C VAL A 164 10.01 5.78 23.98
N LEU A 165 9.69 7.07 24.07
CA LEU A 165 8.52 7.65 23.39
C LEU A 165 8.63 7.50 21.88
N VAL A 166 9.80 7.73 21.29
CA VAL A 166 10.04 7.52 19.85
C VAL A 166 9.95 6.03 19.48
N SER A 167 10.38 5.14 20.40
CA SER A 167 10.20 3.68 20.19
C SER A 167 8.73 3.28 20.18
N ILE A 168 7.90 3.86 21.05
CA ILE A 168 6.44 3.65 21.03
C ILE A 168 5.84 4.15 19.70
N LEU A 169 6.25 5.35 19.25
CA LEU A 169 5.83 5.87 17.95
C LEU A 169 6.21 4.91 16.81
N LEU A 170 7.39 4.30 16.87
CA LEU A 170 7.82 3.30 15.89
C LEU A 170 6.91 2.05 15.91
N LEU A 171 6.51 1.58 17.09
CA LEU A 171 5.60 0.44 17.22
C LEU A 171 4.22 0.75 16.63
N LEU A 172 3.76 1.99 16.75
CA LEU A 172 2.47 2.45 16.21
C LEU A 172 2.56 2.90 14.74
N ALA A 173 3.77 2.99 14.18
CA ALA A 173 3.96 3.49 12.82
C ALA A 173 3.13 2.74 11.75
N PRO A 174 2.95 1.40 11.80
CA PRO A 174 2.07 0.70 10.86
C PRO A 174 0.62 1.19 10.87
N MET A 175 0.14 1.71 12.00
CA MET A 175 -1.24 2.22 12.15
C MET A 175 -1.45 3.64 11.62
N ILE A 176 -0.38 4.38 11.28
CA ILE A 176 -0.50 5.79 10.89
C ILE A 176 -1.47 5.95 9.72
N MET A 177 -1.39 5.07 8.71
CA MET A 177 -2.24 5.16 7.53
C MET A 177 -3.71 4.88 7.85
N SER A 178 -3.99 3.90 8.72
CA SER A 178 -5.35 3.62 9.19
C SER A 178 -5.97 4.80 9.93
N VAL A 179 -5.18 5.46 10.77
CA VAL A 179 -5.62 6.67 11.48
C VAL A 179 -5.88 7.80 10.49
N VAL A 180 -5.02 8.01 9.49
CA VAL A 180 -5.18 9.05 8.46
C VAL A 180 -6.43 8.81 7.61
N LEU A 181 -6.73 7.57 7.24
CA LEU A 181 -7.88 7.23 6.40
C LEU A 181 -9.17 7.00 7.19
N GLY A 182 -9.09 6.65 8.48
CA GLY A 182 -10.24 6.24 9.29
C GLY A 182 -10.76 4.84 8.97
N THR A 183 -9.95 4.00 8.32
CA THR A 183 -10.27 2.63 7.91
C THR A 183 -9.00 1.82 7.67
N ALA A 184 -9.12 0.51 7.43
CA ALA A 184 -8.01 -0.31 6.97
C ALA A 184 -7.48 0.23 5.63
N PRO A 185 -6.19 0.52 5.50
CA PRO A 185 -5.60 1.01 4.27
C PRO A 185 -5.41 -0.14 3.26
N SER A 186 -5.13 0.21 2.00
CA SER A 186 -4.67 -0.79 1.04
C SER A 186 -3.28 -1.31 1.46
N VAL A 187 -3.07 -2.64 1.41
CA VAL A 187 -1.81 -3.31 1.79
C VAL A 187 -0.58 -2.64 1.15
N ARG A 188 -0.68 -2.19 -0.10
CA ARG A 188 0.41 -1.49 -0.81
C ARG A 188 0.84 -0.18 -0.15
N THR A 189 0.01 0.40 0.74
CA THR A 189 0.33 1.65 1.46
C THR A 189 0.97 1.39 2.82
N GLU A 190 1.02 0.14 3.27
CA GLU A 190 1.52 -0.27 4.58
C GLU A 190 3.02 -0.59 4.61
N MET A 191 3.81 0.10 3.79
CA MET A 191 5.27 -0.12 3.70
C MET A 191 5.99 0.09 5.04
N THR A 192 5.36 0.76 5.99
CA THR A 192 5.91 0.98 7.34
C THR A 192 5.94 -0.28 8.18
N TYR A 193 5.04 -1.24 7.93
CA TYR A 193 4.99 -2.51 8.66
C TYR A 193 6.29 -3.33 8.49
N PRO A 194 6.68 -3.73 7.27
CA PRO A 194 7.93 -4.48 7.09
C PRO A 194 9.16 -3.67 7.49
N LEU A 195 9.15 -2.36 7.29
CA LEU A 195 10.26 -1.49 7.66
C LEU A 195 10.46 -1.43 9.18
N ALA A 196 9.37 -1.24 9.95
CA ALA A 196 9.41 -1.25 11.41
C ALA A 196 9.82 -2.61 11.96
N PHE A 197 9.29 -3.71 11.35
CA PHE A 197 9.63 -5.07 11.73
C PHE A 197 11.13 -5.36 11.53
N ALA A 198 11.65 -5.07 10.35
CA ALA A 198 13.07 -5.24 10.04
C ALA A 198 13.97 -4.45 11.01
N PHE A 199 13.61 -3.21 11.33
CA PHE A 199 14.37 -2.39 12.27
C PHE A 199 14.36 -2.97 13.69
N MET A 200 13.19 -3.40 14.18
CA MET A 200 13.10 -4.04 15.50
C MET A 200 13.95 -5.30 15.58
N LEU A 201 13.87 -6.17 14.56
CA LEU A 201 14.70 -7.37 14.48
C LEU A 201 16.19 -7.00 14.46
N MET A 202 16.61 -6.04 13.65
CA MET A 202 17.99 -5.58 13.59
C MET A 202 18.47 -5.10 14.98
N MET A 203 17.67 -4.30 15.67
CA MET A 203 18.02 -3.78 17.00
C MET A 203 18.08 -4.88 18.07
N LEU A 204 17.20 -5.87 18.01
CA LEU A 204 17.19 -7.00 18.95
C LEU A 204 18.36 -7.95 18.67
N LEU A 205 18.55 -8.33 17.39
CA LEU A 205 19.58 -9.28 17.00
C LEU A 205 20.99 -8.72 17.15
N SER A 206 21.19 -7.42 16.96
CA SER A 206 22.49 -6.76 17.21
C SER A 206 22.97 -6.90 18.66
N ARG A 207 22.06 -7.15 19.60
CA ARG A 207 22.40 -7.42 21.00
C ARG A 207 22.79 -8.88 21.26
N LEU A 208 22.40 -9.79 20.37
CA LEU A 208 22.72 -11.22 20.42
C LEU A 208 24.06 -11.56 19.76
N SER A 209 24.70 -10.63 19.09
CA SER A 209 25.93 -10.90 18.29
C SER A 209 27.24 -10.90 19.10
N ARG A 210 27.18 -11.22 20.40
CA ARG A 210 28.34 -11.15 21.31
C ARG A 210 29.20 -12.40 21.34
N ASN A 211 28.63 -13.57 21.04
CA ASN A 211 29.36 -14.84 20.97
C ASN A 211 28.80 -15.74 19.90
N THR A 212 29.50 -16.82 19.56
CA THR A 212 29.16 -17.76 18.45
C THR A 212 27.75 -18.36 18.60
N VAL A 213 27.33 -18.70 19.83
CA VAL A 213 25.99 -19.28 20.08
C VAL A 213 24.90 -18.24 19.78
N GLN A 214 25.08 -17.02 20.29
CA GLN A 214 24.14 -15.92 20.05
C GLN A 214 24.05 -15.55 18.57
N GLN A 215 25.16 -15.58 17.84
CA GLN A 215 25.19 -15.39 16.39
C GLN A 215 24.43 -16.51 15.67
N ALA A 216 24.61 -17.76 16.07
CA ALA A 216 23.87 -18.89 15.51
C ALA A 216 22.35 -18.74 15.73
N ILE A 217 21.92 -18.33 16.94
CA ILE A 217 20.50 -18.04 17.24
C ILE A 217 19.97 -16.92 16.34
N ALA A 218 20.74 -15.83 16.16
CA ALA A 218 20.35 -14.73 15.29
C ALA A 218 20.14 -15.19 13.83
N TRP A 219 21.08 -15.99 13.30
CA TRP A 219 20.95 -16.56 11.95
C TRP A 219 19.76 -17.48 11.80
N ILE A 220 19.48 -18.35 12.80
CA ILE A 220 18.29 -19.22 12.79
C ILE A 220 17.01 -18.38 12.74
N LEU A 221 16.89 -17.33 13.57
CA LEU A 221 15.72 -16.46 13.60
C LEU A 221 15.53 -15.72 12.26
N ILE A 222 16.59 -15.17 11.67
CA ILE A 222 16.54 -14.52 10.35
C ILE A 222 16.09 -15.53 9.29
N THR A 223 16.62 -16.75 9.33
CA THR A 223 16.26 -17.81 8.36
C THR A 223 14.77 -18.19 8.49
N ILE A 224 14.25 -18.35 9.71
CA ILE A 224 12.83 -18.68 9.93
C ILE A 224 11.93 -17.57 9.37
N VAL A 225 12.23 -16.28 9.69
CA VAL A 225 11.45 -15.16 9.17
C VAL A 225 11.54 -15.09 7.65
N GLY A 226 12.74 -15.18 7.09
CA GLY A 226 12.97 -15.13 5.64
C GLY A 226 12.29 -16.27 4.89
N TRP A 227 12.36 -17.49 5.44
CA TRP A 227 11.69 -18.66 4.87
C TRP A 227 10.18 -18.51 4.83
N ASN A 228 9.57 -18.06 5.94
CA ASN A 228 8.13 -17.80 5.99
C ASN A 228 7.70 -16.76 4.95
N GLN A 229 8.44 -15.64 4.82
CA GLN A 229 8.14 -14.62 3.82
C GLN A 229 8.32 -15.15 2.39
N ALA A 230 9.32 -15.98 2.14
CA ALA A 230 9.56 -16.59 0.83
C ALA A 230 8.40 -17.53 0.43
N LEU A 231 7.89 -18.34 1.36
CA LEU A 231 6.75 -19.21 1.11
C LEU A 231 5.48 -18.42 0.76
N ILE A 232 5.16 -17.37 1.53
CA ILE A 232 4.00 -16.51 1.27
C ILE A 232 4.15 -15.83 -0.10
N THR A 233 5.31 -15.26 -0.37
CA THR A 233 5.59 -14.58 -1.66
C THR A 233 5.47 -15.55 -2.84
N SER A 234 6.03 -16.75 -2.73
CA SER A 234 5.93 -17.77 -3.76
C SER A 234 4.48 -18.18 -4.02
N ARG A 235 3.67 -18.32 -2.97
CA ARG A 235 2.26 -18.65 -3.10
C ARG A 235 1.44 -17.51 -3.71
N ILE A 236 1.77 -16.24 -3.39
CA ILE A 236 1.15 -15.07 -4.05
C ILE A 236 1.44 -15.08 -5.56
N PHE A 237 2.70 -15.27 -5.96
CA PHE A 237 3.06 -15.34 -7.38
C PHE A 237 2.44 -16.55 -8.10
N TYR A 238 2.32 -17.68 -7.41
CA TYR A 238 1.59 -18.82 -7.95
C TYR A 238 0.12 -18.49 -8.20
N THR A 239 -0.56 -17.89 -7.21
CA THR A 239 -1.95 -17.43 -7.34
C THR A 239 -2.10 -16.45 -8.52
N GLU A 240 -1.24 -15.43 -8.61
CA GLU A 240 -1.23 -14.47 -9.70
C GLU A 240 -1.10 -15.15 -11.06
N ASN A 241 -0.17 -16.09 -11.20
CA ASN A 241 0.06 -16.80 -12.46
C ASN A 241 -1.17 -17.62 -12.89
N ILE A 242 -1.82 -18.33 -11.95
CA ILE A 242 -3.02 -19.12 -12.26
C ILE A 242 -4.16 -18.21 -12.66
N VAL A 243 -4.42 -17.14 -11.89
CA VAL A 243 -5.49 -16.19 -12.13
C VAL A 243 -5.28 -15.46 -13.46
N PHE A 244 -4.07 -14.96 -13.72
CA PHE A 244 -3.73 -14.29 -14.98
C PHE A 244 -3.98 -15.18 -16.19
N ASN A 245 -3.54 -16.45 -16.16
CA ASN A 245 -3.77 -17.37 -17.29
C ASN A 245 -5.26 -17.66 -17.52
N GLN A 246 -6.06 -17.74 -16.47
CA GLN A 246 -7.51 -17.88 -16.61
C GLN A 246 -8.15 -16.62 -17.18
N ASP A 247 -7.74 -15.44 -16.74
CA ASP A 247 -8.22 -14.17 -17.30
C ASP A 247 -7.92 -14.07 -18.81
N VAL A 248 -6.71 -14.47 -19.23
CA VAL A 248 -6.35 -14.51 -20.66
C VAL A 248 -7.27 -15.43 -21.45
N LEU A 249 -7.53 -16.65 -20.94
CA LEU A 249 -8.46 -17.59 -21.59
C LEU A 249 -9.89 -17.04 -21.63
N THR A 250 -10.32 -16.38 -20.56
CA THR A 250 -11.66 -15.79 -20.47
C THR A 250 -11.84 -14.65 -21.47
N VAL A 251 -10.90 -13.70 -21.56
CA VAL A 251 -11.01 -12.60 -22.53
C VAL A 251 -10.88 -13.09 -23.98
N GLN A 252 -10.13 -14.17 -24.22
CA GLN A 252 -10.07 -14.80 -25.52
C GLN A 252 -11.41 -15.44 -25.90
N ALA A 253 -12.10 -16.12 -24.98
CA ALA A 253 -13.43 -16.65 -25.19
C ALA A 253 -14.46 -15.54 -25.45
N ILE A 254 -14.41 -14.45 -24.65
CA ILE A 254 -15.27 -13.26 -24.84
C ILE A 254 -15.03 -12.65 -26.24
N LYS A 255 -13.75 -12.49 -26.64
CA LYS A 255 -13.43 -12.01 -27.99
C LYS A 255 -14.09 -12.88 -29.06
N ASN A 256 -13.97 -14.21 -28.92
CA ASN A 256 -14.61 -15.15 -29.87
C ASN A 256 -16.14 -15.00 -29.86
N ASP A 257 -16.77 -14.74 -28.73
CA ASP A 257 -18.22 -14.54 -28.67
C ASP A 257 -18.63 -13.19 -29.30
N ILE A 258 -17.82 -12.15 -29.16
CA ILE A 258 -17.99 -10.87 -29.88
C ILE A 258 -17.87 -11.09 -31.41
N ASP A 259 -16.86 -11.84 -31.84
CA ASP A 259 -16.66 -12.15 -33.26
C ASP A 259 -17.86 -12.91 -33.88
N LYS A 260 -18.52 -13.82 -33.12
CA LYS A 260 -19.73 -14.54 -33.52
C LYS A 260 -20.96 -13.64 -33.75
N LEU A 261 -20.94 -12.39 -33.21
CA LEU A 261 -22.00 -11.43 -33.52
C LEU A 261 -22.00 -10.97 -34.99
N GLY A 262 -20.95 -11.29 -35.75
CA GLY A 262 -20.87 -10.99 -37.18
C GLY A 262 -20.64 -9.51 -37.50
N LEU A 263 -20.18 -8.73 -36.56
CA LEU A 263 -19.97 -7.27 -36.69
C LEU A 263 -18.59 -6.90 -37.31
N GLY A 264 -17.82 -7.91 -37.73
CA GLY A 264 -16.47 -7.77 -38.29
C GLY A 264 -15.37 -7.86 -37.19
N GLU A 265 -14.10 -7.98 -37.64
CA GLU A 265 -12.95 -8.16 -36.73
C GLU A 265 -12.71 -6.98 -35.77
N SER A 266 -13.17 -5.79 -36.15
CA SER A 266 -13.08 -4.56 -35.32
C SER A 266 -14.44 -3.88 -35.32
N PRO A 267 -15.37 -4.30 -34.46
CA PRO A 267 -16.70 -3.72 -34.39
C PRO A 267 -16.63 -2.22 -34.10
N LYS A 268 -17.47 -1.43 -34.81
CA LYS A 268 -17.57 0.02 -34.59
C LYS A 268 -18.37 0.36 -33.33
N GLN A 269 -19.16 -0.58 -32.86
CA GLN A 269 -19.96 -0.47 -31.65
C GLN A 269 -19.04 -0.41 -30.43
N PRO A 270 -19.33 0.44 -29.44
CA PRO A 270 -18.60 0.43 -28.17
C PRO A 270 -18.88 -0.88 -27.41
N VAL A 271 -17.86 -1.37 -26.69
CA VAL A 271 -17.97 -2.56 -25.84
C VAL A 271 -18.05 -2.14 -24.38
N VAL A 272 -19.04 -2.64 -23.66
CA VAL A 272 -19.25 -2.36 -22.22
C VAL A 272 -19.26 -3.68 -21.46
N PHE A 273 -18.51 -3.71 -20.36
CA PHE A 273 -18.46 -4.84 -19.43
C PHE A 273 -19.30 -4.52 -18.20
N ILE A 274 -20.31 -5.36 -17.93
CA ILE A 274 -21.18 -5.24 -16.75
C ILE A 274 -20.83 -6.37 -15.78
N GLY A 275 -20.75 -6.06 -14.51
CA GLY A 275 -20.42 -7.04 -13.48
C GLY A 275 -18.92 -7.37 -13.38
N ASN A 276 -18.64 -8.42 -12.64
CA ASN A 276 -17.30 -8.89 -12.35
C ASN A 276 -17.22 -10.41 -12.50
N HIS A 277 -16.06 -10.88 -12.98
CA HIS A 277 -15.78 -12.31 -13.09
C HIS A 277 -14.60 -12.68 -12.21
N THR A 278 -14.81 -13.63 -11.29
CA THR A 278 -13.76 -14.13 -10.40
C THR A 278 -13.15 -15.39 -10.99
N ALA A 279 -11.82 -15.39 -11.13
CA ALA A 279 -11.11 -16.58 -11.58
C ALA A 279 -11.21 -17.72 -10.56
N LYS A 280 -11.38 -18.95 -11.03
CA LYS A 280 -11.37 -20.15 -10.19
C LYS A 280 -9.92 -20.59 -9.94
N CYS A 281 -9.56 -20.79 -8.70
CA CYS A 281 -8.23 -21.24 -8.32
C CYS A 281 -8.32 -22.54 -7.51
N ASN A 282 -7.23 -23.32 -7.49
CA ASN A 282 -7.15 -24.53 -6.67
C ASN A 282 -6.86 -24.16 -5.18
N ASP A 283 -6.81 -25.18 -4.32
CA ASP A 283 -6.59 -25.02 -2.87
C ASP A 283 -5.21 -24.46 -2.51
N ASP A 284 -4.25 -24.49 -3.45
CA ASP A 284 -2.93 -23.91 -3.26
C ASP A 284 -2.89 -22.40 -3.46
N CYS A 285 -3.92 -21.82 -4.10
CA CYS A 285 -4.04 -20.37 -4.25
C CYS A 285 -4.51 -19.70 -2.95
N PHE A 286 -4.26 -18.39 -2.87
CA PHE A 286 -4.95 -17.55 -1.89
C PHE A 286 -6.35 -17.18 -2.41
N THR A 287 -7.34 -17.24 -1.51
CA THR A 287 -8.69 -16.77 -1.84
C THR A 287 -8.78 -15.24 -1.84
N PRO A 288 -9.79 -14.65 -2.53
CA PRO A 288 -10.00 -13.20 -2.50
C PRO A 288 -10.11 -12.61 -1.08
N GLU A 289 -10.71 -13.36 -0.13
CA GLU A 289 -10.83 -12.95 1.26
C GLU A 289 -9.48 -12.94 1.98
N GLN A 290 -8.61 -13.92 1.69
CA GLN A 290 -7.25 -13.98 2.23
C GLN A 290 -6.37 -12.85 1.66
N LEU A 291 -6.54 -12.50 0.37
CA LEU A 291 -5.83 -11.40 -0.28
C LEU A 291 -6.27 -10.03 0.27
N GLY A 292 -7.48 -9.93 0.83
CA GLY A 292 -8.00 -8.69 1.40
C GLY A 292 -8.00 -7.54 0.40
N THR A 293 -7.24 -6.47 0.66
CA THR A 293 -7.13 -5.30 -0.23
C THR A 293 -6.00 -5.39 -1.26
N ALA A 294 -5.26 -6.52 -1.31
CA ALA A 294 -4.21 -6.70 -2.33
C ALA A 294 -4.83 -6.86 -3.72
N LEU A 295 -4.18 -6.30 -4.71
CA LEU A 295 -4.54 -6.49 -6.12
C LEU A 295 -3.83 -7.70 -6.73
N THR A 296 -2.62 -8.01 -6.28
CA THR A 296 -1.87 -9.19 -6.72
C THR A 296 -2.63 -10.47 -6.37
N GLY A 297 -2.78 -11.35 -7.30
CA GLY A 297 -3.55 -12.60 -7.18
C GLY A 297 -5.05 -12.45 -7.42
N ARG A 298 -5.55 -11.24 -7.73
CA ARG A 298 -6.93 -11.00 -8.13
C ARG A 298 -7.08 -10.96 -9.63
N SER A 299 -8.24 -11.43 -10.11
CA SER A 299 -8.62 -11.34 -11.52
C SER A 299 -8.74 -9.88 -11.96
N MET A 300 -8.18 -9.55 -13.13
CA MET A 300 -8.38 -8.25 -13.78
C MET A 300 -9.84 -8.04 -14.18
N LEU A 301 -10.59 -9.14 -14.33
CA LEU A 301 -12.02 -9.11 -14.65
C LEU A 301 -12.90 -8.87 -13.42
N GLU A 302 -12.34 -8.98 -12.20
CA GLU A 302 -12.99 -8.64 -10.93
C GLU A 302 -12.81 -7.16 -10.55
N ILE A 303 -11.80 -6.47 -11.10
CA ILE A 303 -11.48 -5.10 -10.74
C ILE A 303 -12.46 -4.12 -11.38
N GLY A 304 -13.12 -3.29 -10.54
CA GLY A 304 -13.96 -2.19 -10.98
C GLY A 304 -14.74 -1.58 -9.81
N PHE A 305 -14.74 -0.23 -9.73
CA PHE A 305 -15.51 0.52 -8.72
C PHE A 305 -16.84 1.03 -9.29
N SER A 306 -16.93 1.08 -10.60
CA SER A 306 -18.09 1.48 -11.38
C SER A 306 -18.02 0.78 -12.75
N THR A 307 -19.11 0.79 -13.49
CA THR A 307 -19.17 0.25 -14.86
C THR A 307 -18.13 0.90 -15.77
N GLU A 308 -17.94 2.22 -15.66
CA GLU A 308 -16.94 2.96 -16.42
C GLU A 308 -15.50 2.49 -16.09
N HIS A 309 -15.16 2.46 -14.81
CA HIS A 309 -13.84 2.02 -14.37
C HIS A 309 -13.60 0.54 -14.69
N GLY A 310 -14.57 -0.33 -14.40
CA GLY A 310 -14.49 -1.76 -14.69
C GLY A 310 -14.36 -2.06 -16.19
N THR A 311 -15.11 -1.37 -17.04
CA THR A 311 -14.98 -1.47 -18.51
C THR A 311 -13.60 -1.02 -18.96
N GLY A 312 -13.09 0.10 -18.46
CA GLY A 312 -11.75 0.61 -18.81
C GLY A 312 -10.64 -0.38 -18.44
N VAL A 313 -10.68 -0.95 -17.23
CA VAL A 313 -9.68 -1.96 -16.78
C VAL A 313 -9.72 -3.21 -17.68
N LYS A 314 -10.91 -3.73 -17.96
CA LYS A 314 -11.09 -4.94 -18.77
C LYS A 314 -10.68 -4.72 -20.23
N GLN A 315 -11.03 -3.57 -20.81
CA GLN A 315 -10.58 -3.20 -22.15
C GLN A 315 -9.06 -3.05 -22.22
N GLN A 316 -8.43 -2.38 -21.25
CA GLN A 316 -6.98 -2.25 -21.20
C GLN A 316 -6.30 -3.61 -21.10
N PHE A 317 -6.83 -4.52 -20.27
CA PHE A 317 -6.31 -5.88 -20.16
C PHE A 317 -6.40 -6.63 -21.50
N ILE A 318 -7.52 -6.50 -22.24
CA ILE A 318 -7.67 -7.10 -23.57
C ILE A 318 -6.64 -6.52 -24.55
N ILE A 319 -6.38 -5.22 -24.51
CA ILE A 319 -5.33 -4.59 -25.32
C ILE A 319 -3.96 -5.20 -24.99
N ASP A 320 -3.64 -5.31 -23.72
CA ASP A 320 -2.32 -5.75 -23.25
C ASP A 320 -2.05 -7.23 -23.60
N VAL A 321 -3.07 -8.10 -23.56
CA VAL A 321 -2.88 -9.55 -23.77
C VAL A 321 -3.24 -10.04 -25.17
N LEU A 322 -4.18 -9.38 -25.85
CA LEU A 322 -4.64 -9.79 -27.19
C LEU A 322 -4.32 -8.78 -28.30
N GLY A 323 -3.89 -7.56 -27.95
CA GLY A 323 -3.66 -6.48 -28.92
C GLY A 323 -4.95 -5.96 -29.58
N VAL A 324 -6.13 -6.25 -29.01
CA VAL A 324 -7.43 -5.88 -29.58
C VAL A 324 -7.94 -4.60 -28.95
N HIS A 325 -8.30 -3.62 -29.79
CA HIS A 325 -8.86 -2.34 -29.36
C HIS A 325 -10.35 -2.30 -29.64
N TYR A 326 -11.15 -2.10 -28.60
CA TYR A 326 -12.57 -1.82 -28.72
C TYR A 326 -12.86 -0.34 -28.52
N ASN A 327 -13.91 0.17 -29.16
CA ASN A 327 -14.34 1.53 -28.95
C ASN A 327 -14.90 1.72 -27.54
N GLY A 328 -14.57 2.84 -26.91
CA GLY A 328 -15.12 3.24 -25.62
C GLY A 328 -16.57 3.70 -25.73
N ALA A 329 -17.36 3.40 -24.72
CA ALA A 329 -18.74 3.88 -24.59
C ALA A 329 -18.79 5.24 -23.88
N THR A 330 -19.76 6.06 -24.22
CA THR A 330 -20.08 7.28 -23.48
C THR A 330 -20.71 6.96 -22.11
N PRO A 331 -20.66 7.87 -21.13
CA PRO A 331 -21.32 7.65 -19.83
C PRO A 331 -22.82 7.32 -19.94
N GLN A 332 -23.50 7.90 -20.92
CA GLN A 332 -24.91 7.61 -21.18
C GLN A 332 -25.10 6.17 -21.70
N GLN A 333 -24.25 5.71 -22.60
CA GLN A 333 -24.26 4.34 -23.11
C GLN A 333 -23.93 3.32 -22.02
N MET A 334 -22.99 3.63 -21.13
CA MET A 334 -22.66 2.78 -19.98
C MET A 334 -23.86 2.60 -19.05
N LYS A 335 -24.55 3.69 -18.71
CA LYS A 335 -25.76 3.63 -17.89
C LYS A 335 -26.90 2.87 -18.58
N GLN A 336 -27.08 3.04 -19.90
CA GLN A 336 -28.05 2.28 -20.69
C GLN A 336 -27.72 0.79 -20.66
N SER A 337 -26.43 0.44 -20.78
CA SER A 337 -25.96 -0.95 -20.75
C SER A 337 -26.24 -1.65 -19.42
N GLU A 338 -26.18 -0.93 -18.28
CA GLU A 338 -26.57 -1.48 -16.97
C GLU A 338 -28.02 -1.97 -16.99
N THR A 339 -28.94 -1.15 -17.51
CA THR A 339 -30.37 -1.52 -17.60
C THR A 339 -30.61 -2.67 -18.57
N LEU A 340 -29.92 -2.66 -19.74
CA LEU A 340 -30.06 -3.71 -20.73
C LEU A 340 -29.50 -5.06 -20.23
N ALA A 341 -28.44 -5.03 -19.44
CA ALA A 341 -27.80 -6.21 -18.87
C ALA A 341 -28.68 -6.95 -17.84
N GLU A 342 -29.59 -6.25 -17.13
CA GLU A 342 -30.50 -6.87 -16.17
C GLU A 342 -31.34 -8.02 -16.75
N SER A 343 -31.60 -7.96 -18.08
CA SER A 343 -32.36 -8.99 -18.82
C SER A 343 -31.46 -10.03 -19.48
N MET A 344 -30.14 -9.93 -19.38
CA MET A 344 -29.20 -10.82 -20.05
C MET A 344 -28.74 -11.93 -19.09
N PRO A 345 -28.45 -13.14 -19.61
CA PRO A 345 -27.76 -14.15 -18.81
C PRO A 345 -26.35 -13.70 -18.45
N HIS A 346 -25.79 -14.34 -17.44
CA HIS A 346 -24.38 -14.10 -17.05
C HIS A 346 -23.43 -14.98 -17.84
N TRP A 347 -22.25 -14.45 -18.14
CA TRP A 347 -21.19 -15.20 -18.80
C TRP A 347 -20.74 -16.38 -17.89
N PRO A 348 -20.57 -17.62 -18.44
CA PRO A 348 -20.42 -17.94 -19.87
C PRO A 348 -21.71 -18.41 -20.58
N ASP A 349 -22.89 -18.17 -20.05
CA ASP A 349 -24.12 -18.65 -20.66
C ASP A 349 -24.40 -18.00 -22.04
N PRO A 350 -25.01 -18.72 -23.00
CA PRO A 350 -25.35 -18.17 -24.31
C PRO A 350 -26.22 -16.92 -24.19
N GLY A 351 -25.85 -15.86 -24.90
CA GLY A 351 -26.55 -14.56 -24.84
C GLY A 351 -26.00 -13.57 -23.80
N SER A 352 -25.01 -13.96 -23.04
CA SER A 352 -24.29 -13.04 -22.13
C SER A 352 -23.43 -12.01 -22.86
N VAL A 353 -23.08 -12.28 -24.11
CA VAL A 353 -22.44 -11.35 -25.03
C VAL A 353 -23.43 -11.06 -26.16
N ALA A 354 -23.91 -9.83 -26.22
CA ALA A 354 -24.92 -9.45 -27.25
C ALA A 354 -24.76 -7.98 -27.65
N GLU A 355 -25.15 -7.69 -28.90
CA GLU A 355 -25.33 -6.32 -29.35
C GLU A 355 -26.77 -5.91 -29.06
N LYS A 356 -26.94 -4.80 -28.35
CA LYS A 356 -28.22 -4.18 -28.03
C LYS A 356 -28.10 -2.66 -28.20
N ASP A 357 -29.02 -2.09 -28.98
CA ASP A 357 -29.08 -0.63 -29.18
C ASP A 357 -27.77 -0.01 -29.68
N GLY A 358 -27.00 -0.72 -30.49
CA GLY A 358 -25.72 -0.24 -31.01
C GLY A 358 -24.56 -0.33 -30.00
N ILE A 359 -24.71 -1.09 -28.93
CA ILE A 359 -23.69 -1.32 -27.90
C ILE A 359 -23.48 -2.81 -27.74
N ILE A 360 -22.24 -3.27 -27.74
CA ILE A 360 -21.90 -4.65 -27.40
C ILE A 360 -21.78 -4.74 -25.90
N ILE A 361 -22.59 -5.57 -25.28
CA ILE A 361 -22.63 -5.75 -23.81
C ILE A 361 -22.08 -7.13 -23.47
N VAL A 362 -21.11 -7.18 -22.57
CA VAL A 362 -20.61 -8.40 -21.94
C VAL A 362 -21.09 -8.38 -20.48
N ASN A 363 -22.00 -9.29 -20.14
CA ASN A 363 -22.59 -9.38 -18.80
C ASN A 363 -21.95 -10.55 -18.01
N PHE A 364 -21.14 -10.21 -16.98
CA PHE A 364 -20.53 -11.18 -16.07
C PHE A 364 -21.44 -11.61 -14.96
#